data_99c50975d91bd6e85c8e31be16fbeb5f
#
_entry.id   99c50975d91bd6e85c8e31be16fbeb5f
#
_cell.length_a   1.000
_cell.length_b   1.000
_cell.length_c   1.000
_cell.angle_alpha   90.00
_cell.angle_beta   90.00
_cell.angle_gamma   90.00
#
_symmetry.space_group_name_H-M   'P 1'
#
loop_
_entity.id
_entity.type
_entity.pdbx_description
1 polymer ?
#
loop_
_entity_poly.entity_id
_entity_poly.type
_entity_poly.pdbx_seq_one_letter_code
_entity_poly.pdbx_strand_id
1 'polypeptide(L)'
;MIFEFTASLQFDFITDFSKKYGISLRNNYLAIPASMGEGFVRKVQLGNDFRLMIHHYKLKEDFIIKRNPAVEPSDLLSIFFYNNEQPLDLVYNQEKPVKFSQKNESAIQVTTNDLSSVIRFPAHTETQYVVVGVTSSELRSMLGVDKPNQVLKTITTTGASFLYFESMNTETQQILKHIAAINMNDDLSNFLVQVKVQELLYHLFHKLSKRENISQRALYNVDAEKLFEVRNIILSDIGEPPYIPTLATTVGMSETKLKQLFKQTFGDTIYNYYQKIRMEEAAFLLKQSGYSVSEVGYHLGFSNLSHFSRLFQKHYGSTPKKYSSTE
;
A
#
# COMPACT_ATOMS: atom_id res chain seq x y z
N MET A 1 7.66 12.32 16.99
CA MET A 1 8.38 13.14 15.97
C MET A 1 7.47 13.43 14.78
N ILE A 2 7.61 14.61 14.10
CA ILE A 2 6.81 14.96 12.90
C ILE A 2 7.75 15.41 11.79
N PHE A 3 7.68 14.73 10.64
CA PHE A 3 8.39 15.14 9.42
C PHE A 3 7.40 15.52 8.34
N GLU A 4 7.37 16.80 8.00
CA GLU A 4 6.44 17.39 7.03
C GLU A 4 7.23 17.88 5.82
N PHE A 5 6.72 17.57 4.62
CA PHE A 5 7.35 17.93 3.36
C PHE A 5 6.32 18.03 2.21
N THR A 6 6.73 18.70 1.15
CA THR A 6 6.00 18.70 -0.14
C THR A 6 6.75 17.84 -1.14
N ALA A 7 6.08 16.84 -1.71
CA ALA A 7 6.70 15.93 -2.68
C ALA A 7 6.88 16.64 -4.04
N SER A 8 8.09 17.10 -4.32
CA SER A 8 8.51 17.67 -5.61
C SER A 8 9.63 16.85 -6.23
N LEU A 9 9.96 17.10 -7.49
CA LEU A 9 11.12 16.46 -8.15
C LEU A 9 12.44 16.76 -7.45
N GLN A 10 12.56 17.95 -6.87
CA GLN A 10 13.77 18.42 -6.17
C GLN A 10 13.83 17.92 -4.71
N PHE A 11 12.71 17.43 -4.15
CA PHE A 11 12.66 16.95 -2.77
C PHE A 11 13.51 15.69 -2.60
N ASP A 12 14.40 15.72 -1.61
CA ASP A 12 15.22 14.57 -1.22
C ASP A 12 14.98 14.23 0.25
N PHE A 13 14.11 13.25 0.49
CA PHE A 13 13.70 12.83 1.82
C PHE A 13 14.89 12.62 2.78
N ILE A 14 15.91 11.86 2.36
CA ILE A 14 17.01 11.49 3.25
C ILE A 14 17.88 12.70 3.64
N THR A 15 18.10 13.62 2.70
CA THR A 15 18.85 14.85 2.93
C THR A 15 18.09 15.79 3.86
N ASP A 16 16.81 16.01 3.61
CA ASP A 16 16.00 16.93 4.41
C ASP A 16 15.69 16.36 5.79
N PHE A 17 15.51 15.04 5.91
CA PHE A 17 15.38 14.34 7.19
C PHE A 17 16.68 14.45 8.01
N SER A 18 17.82 14.19 7.38
CA SER A 18 19.16 14.37 8.00
C SER A 18 19.34 15.77 8.57
N LYS A 19 19.06 16.81 7.77
CA LYS A 19 19.17 18.22 8.18
C LYS A 19 18.23 18.55 9.35
N LYS A 20 16.97 18.14 9.25
CA LYS A 20 15.95 18.46 10.26
C LYS A 20 16.28 17.89 11.63
N TYR A 21 16.79 16.67 11.68
CA TYR A 21 17.07 15.98 12.95
C TYR A 21 18.55 15.95 13.34
N GLY A 22 19.42 16.61 12.57
CA GLY A 22 20.86 16.65 12.87
C GLY A 22 21.56 15.30 12.78
N ILE A 23 21.07 14.39 11.92
CA ILE A 23 21.60 13.03 11.78
C ILE A 23 22.62 12.99 10.64
N SER A 24 23.77 12.34 10.87
CA SER A 24 24.82 12.21 9.84
C SER A 24 24.35 11.38 8.66
N LEU A 25 24.49 11.95 7.46
CA LEU A 25 24.22 11.26 6.19
C LEU A 25 25.55 10.90 5.51
N ARG A 26 25.79 9.62 5.22
CA ARG A 26 26.99 9.14 4.53
C ARG A 26 26.61 8.21 3.39
N ASN A 27 27.07 8.49 2.18
CA ASN A 27 26.85 7.64 1.00
C ASN A 27 25.36 7.24 0.80
N ASN A 28 24.45 8.21 0.92
CA ASN A 28 23.00 7.96 0.84
C ASN A 28 22.47 6.97 1.90
N TYR A 29 23.18 6.78 2.99
CA TYR A 29 22.82 5.96 4.14
C TYR A 29 22.74 6.82 5.41
N LEU A 30 21.62 6.73 6.11
CA LEU A 30 21.35 7.41 7.36
C LEU A 30 21.05 6.36 8.42
N ALA A 31 21.97 6.16 9.37
CA ALA A 31 21.74 5.33 10.54
C ALA A 31 20.87 6.08 11.55
N ILE A 32 19.85 5.43 12.09
CA ILE A 32 19.02 6.00 13.15
C ILE A 32 19.86 6.05 14.44
N PRO A 33 20.03 7.25 15.06
CA PRO A 33 20.80 7.37 16.29
C PRO A 33 20.16 6.59 17.44
N ALA A 34 20.98 6.02 18.32
CA ALA A 34 20.52 5.28 19.51
C ALA A 34 19.59 6.09 20.43
N SER A 35 19.69 7.42 20.41
CA SER A 35 18.76 8.32 21.13
C SER A 35 17.34 8.28 20.57
N MET A 36 17.18 8.05 19.26
CA MET A 36 15.88 8.03 18.55
C MET A 36 15.34 6.62 18.36
N GLY A 37 16.21 5.60 18.28
CA GLY A 37 15.84 4.23 18.01
C GLY A 37 16.98 3.41 17.45
N GLU A 38 16.66 2.54 16.51
CA GLU A 38 17.61 1.69 15.77
C GLU A 38 17.17 1.55 14.31
N GLY A 39 18.10 1.16 13.44
CA GLY A 39 17.83 0.91 12.03
C GLY A 39 18.40 1.98 11.11
N PHE A 40 17.82 2.12 9.92
CA PHE A 40 18.36 3.01 8.89
C PHE A 40 17.31 3.47 7.87
N VAL A 41 17.65 4.55 7.19
CA VAL A 41 17.03 4.95 5.92
C VAL A 41 18.12 5.00 4.86
N ARG A 42 17.83 4.48 3.67
CA ARG A 42 18.80 4.42 2.60
C ARG A 42 18.19 4.81 1.26
N LYS A 43 18.93 5.59 0.48
CA LYS A 43 18.58 5.96 -0.88
C LYS A 43 19.48 5.21 -1.87
N VAL A 44 18.87 4.68 -2.94
CA VAL A 44 19.59 4.13 -4.09
C VAL A 44 19.11 4.86 -5.34
N GLN A 45 20.05 5.49 -6.08
CA GLN A 45 19.74 6.11 -7.35
C GLN A 45 19.78 5.02 -8.43
N LEU A 46 18.69 4.89 -9.18
CA LEU A 46 18.50 3.84 -10.19
C LEU A 46 18.52 4.41 -11.62
N GLY A 47 18.31 5.70 -11.79
CA GLY A 47 18.31 6.45 -13.02
C GLY A 47 18.20 7.95 -12.72
N ASN A 48 18.05 8.81 -13.71
CA ASN A 48 17.94 10.26 -13.48
C ASN A 48 16.67 10.58 -12.66
N ASP A 49 15.53 10.04 -13.08
CA ASP A 49 14.20 10.25 -12.47
C ASP A 49 13.64 8.97 -11.86
N PHE A 50 14.52 8.07 -11.44
CA PHE A 50 14.20 6.78 -10.84
C PHE A 50 15.06 6.54 -9.61
N ARG A 51 14.43 6.47 -8.45
CA ARG A 51 15.08 6.34 -7.15
C ARG A 51 14.33 5.37 -6.24
N LEU A 52 15.07 4.73 -5.34
CA LEU A 52 14.56 3.85 -4.31
C LEU A 52 14.93 4.42 -2.93
N MET A 53 13.96 4.39 -2.02
CA MET A 53 14.17 4.63 -0.59
C MET A 53 13.82 3.35 0.16
N ILE A 54 14.73 2.87 0.98
CA ILE A 54 14.55 1.71 1.86
C ILE A 54 14.46 2.25 3.28
N HIS A 55 13.36 1.97 3.94
CA HIS A 55 13.11 2.32 5.33
C HIS A 55 13.06 1.05 6.17
N HIS A 56 13.96 0.96 7.14
CA HIS A 56 14.00 -0.13 8.11
C HIS A 56 14.44 0.44 9.45
N TYR A 57 13.50 0.64 10.36
CA TYR A 57 13.81 1.21 11.66
C TYR A 57 12.75 0.84 12.71
N LYS A 58 13.17 0.95 13.99
CA LYS A 58 12.31 0.89 15.15
C LYS A 58 12.58 2.12 16.01
N LEU A 59 11.61 3.01 16.13
CA LEU A 59 11.75 4.28 16.82
C LEU A 59 11.23 4.21 18.25
N LYS A 60 11.79 5.02 19.16
CA LYS A 60 11.38 5.11 20.56
C LYS A 60 10.12 5.94 20.77
N GLU A 61 9.78 6.80 19.80
CA GLU A 61 8.62 7.69 19.82
C GLU A 61 7.80 7.50 18.54
N ASP A 62 6.52 7.87 18.61
CA ASP A 62 5.66 7.96 17.44
C ASP A 62 6.29 8.86 16.38
N PHE A 63 6.30 8.37 15.15
CA PHE A 63 6.80 9.12 14.01
C PHE A 63 5.67 9.38 13.01
N ILE A 64 5.45 10.65 12.70
CA ILE A 64 4.42 11.09 11.77
C ILE A 64 5.09 11.69 10.55
N ILE A 65 4.83 11.12 9.39
CA ILE A 65 5.21 11.68 8.10
C ILE A 65 3.99 12.36 7.49
N LYS A 66 4.08 13.67 7.25
CA LYS A 66 3.07 14.44 6.55
C LYS A 66 3.57 14.81 5.16
N ARG A 67 2.90 14.32 4.15
CA ARG A 67 3.14 14.72 2.77
C ARG A 67 2.07 15.72 2.34
N ASN A 68 2.49 16.94 2.08
CA ASN A 68 1.64 17.97 1.49
C ASN A 68 1.56 17.77 -0.03
N PRO A 69 0.43 18.14 -0.66
CA PRO A 69 0.29 18.08 -2.11
C PRO A 69 1.29 19.03 -2.77
N ALA A 70 1.82 18.64 -3.92
CA ALA A 70 2.60 19.54 -4.75
C ALA A 70 1.71 20.71 -5.24
N VAL A 71 2.27 21.90 -5.23
CA VAL A 71 1.56 23.12 -5.70
C VAL A 71 1.33 23.06 -7.21
N GLU A 72 2.31 22.50 -7.93
CA GLU A 72 2.19 22.25 -9.36
C GLU A 72 2.14 20.74 -9.64
N PRO A 73 1.25 20.26 -10.52
CA PRO A 73 1.23 18.89 -10.94
C PRO A 73 2.62 18.51 -11.50
N SER A 74 3.26 17.55 -10.91
CA SER A 74 4.52 17.01 -11.44
C SER A 74 4.29 15.61 -11.99
N ASP A 75 5.24 15.19 -12.83
CA ASP A 75 5.29 13.86 -13.43
C ASP A 75 5.70 12.77 -12.43
N LEU A 76 6.03 13.15 -11.19
CA LEU A 76 6.56 12.25 -10.17
C LEU A 76 5.46 11.36 -9.55
N LEU A 77 5.71 10.07 -9.56
CA LEU A 77 4.92 9.04 -8.90
C LEU A 77 5.67 8.49 -7.69
N SER A 78 4.93 8.10 -6.68
CA SER A 78 5.44 7.37 -5.52
C SER A 78 4.76 6.00 -5.43
N ILE A 79 5.57 4.94 -5.37
CA ILE A 79 5.09 3.57 -5.21
C ILE A 79 5.62 3.06 -3.88
N PHE A 80 4.72 2.78 -2.95
CA PHE A 80 5.04 2.29 -1.62
C PHE A 80 4.79 0.79 -1.56
N PHE A 81 5.73 0.05 -0.98
CA PHE A 81 5.60 -1.36 -0.65
C PHE A 81 5.74 -1.51 0.86
N TYR A 82 4.63 -1.71 1.55
CA TYR A 82 4.58 -1.84 3.01
C TYR A 82 4.87 -3.29 3.42
N ASN A 83 6.09 -3.56 3.86
CA ASN A 83 6.54 -4.90 4.26
C ASN A 83 6.44 -5.15 5.78
N ASN A 84 5.61 -4.40 6.46
CA ASN A 84 5.40 -4.52 7.90
C ASN A 84 4.60 -5.77 8.24
N GLU A 85 5.05 -6.54 9.23
CA GLU A 85 4.25 -7.63 9.80
C GLU A 85 3.09 -7.10 10.64
N GLN A 86 3.35 -6.05 11.42
CA GLN A 86 2.32 -5.34 12.17
C GLN A 86 1.73 -4.20 11.35
N PRO A 87 0.42 -3.94 11.49
CA PRO A 87 -0.23 -2.87 10.77
C PRO A 87 0.32 -1.48 11.11
N LEU A 88 0.55 -0.66 10.09
CA LEU A 88 0.84 0.76 10.22
C LEU A 88 -0.45 1.57 10.03
N ASP A 89 -0.57 2.66 10.76
CA ASP A 89 -1.71 3.57 10.67
C ASP A 89 -1.45 4.64 9.61
N LEU A 90 -2.14 4.55 8.47
CA LEU A 90 -2.20 5.61 7.48
C LEU A 90 -3.41 6.48 7.76
N VAL A 91 -3.18 7.76 8.03
CA VAL A 91 -4.24 8.74 8.29
C VAL A 91 -4.34 9.67 7.09
N TYR A 92 -5.53 9.78 6.53
CA TYR A 92 -5.88 10.84 5.59
C TYR A 92 -6.72 11.87 6.37
N ASN A 93 -6.18 13.11 6.54
CA ASN A 93 -6.85 14.27 7.15
C ASN A 93 -7.54 14.07 8.50
N GLN A 94 -6.79 13.69 9.54
CA GLN A 94 -7.23 13.69 10.96
C GLN A 94 -8.38 12.73 11.34
N GLU A 95 -8.82 11.87 10.44
CA GLU A 95 -9.86 10.87 10.70
C GLU A 95 -9.27 9.52 11.17
N LYS A 96 -10.14 8.51 11.30
CA LYS A 96 -9.73 7.19 11.80
C LYS A 96 -8.63 6.57 10.95
N PRO A 97 -7.54 6.06 11.57
CA PRO A 97 -6.43 5.48 10.83
C PRO A 97 -6.84 4.23 10.05
N VAL A 98 -6.29 4.11 8.84
CA VAL A 98 -6.38 2.90 8.02
C VAL A 98 -5.13 2.06 8.25
N LYS A 99 -5.30 0.79 8.58
CA LYS A 99 -4.18 -0.11 8.85
C LYS A 99 -3.61 -0.71 7.57
N PHE A 100 -2.31 -0.63 7.42
CA PHE A 100 -1.55 -1.20 6.31
C PHE A 100 -0.52 -2.21 6.84
N SER A 101 -0.47 -3.40 6.23
CA SER A 101 0.56 -4.39 6.50
C SER A 101 0.84 -5.21 5.24
N GLN A 102 1.91 -6.01 5.25
CA GLN A 102 2.24 -6.91 4.14
C GLN A 102 1.14 -7.93 3.81
N LYS A 103 0.25 -8.20 4.75
CA LYS A 103 -0.86 -9.16 4.61
C LYS A 103 -2.15 -8.53 4.11
N ASN A 104 -2.21 -7.20 4.02
CA ASN A 104 -3.44 -6.49 3.67
C ASN A 104 -3.57 -6.29 2.16
N GLU A 105 -4.82 -6.16 1.71
CA GLU A 105 -5.20 -5.80 0.35
C GLU A 105 -4.56 -4.49 -0.16
N SER A 106 -4.06 -3.67 0.73
CA SER A 106 -3.48 -2.36 0.44
C SER A 106 -1.98 -2.31 0.77
N ALA A 107 -1.29 -3.44 0.68
CA ALA A 107 0.15 -3.51 0.97
C ALA A 107 1.02 -2.76 -0.03
N ILE A 108 0.51 -2.47 -1.23
CA ILE A 108 1.17 -1.64 -2.25
C ILE A 108 0.28 -0.43 -2.53
N GLN A 109 0.87 0.75 -2.56
CA GLN A 109 0.21 2.00 -2.91
C GLN A 109 0.93 2.66 -4.08
N VAL A 110 0.20 3.03 -5.14
CA VAL A 110 0.70 3.83 -6.27
C VAL A 110 -0.05 5.15 -6.29
N THR A 111 0.66 6.25 -6.17
CA THR A 111 0.04 7.57 -6.02
C THR A 111 0.83 8.66 -6.73
N THR A 112 0.12 9.66 -7.20
CA THR A 112 0.70 10.93 -7.65
C THR A 112 1.10 11.81 -6.47
N ASN A 113 1.90 12.83 -6.70
CA ASN A 113 2.43 13.70 -5.64
C ASN A 113 1.50 14.88 -5.28
N ASP A 114 0.42 15.07 -6.00
CA ASP A 114 -0.61 16.07 -5.74
C ASP A 114 -1.66 15.64 -4.68
N LEU A 115 -1.56 14.38 -4.19
CA LEU A 115 -2.38 13.88 -3.10
C LEU A 115 -1.63 14.00 -1.76
N SER A 116 -2.29 14.57 -0.76
CA SER A 116 -1.78 14.62 0.62
C SER A 116 -1.84 13.26 1.31
N SER A 117 -0.99 13.04 2.30
CA SER A 117 -1.10 11.87 3.17
C SER A 117 -0.42 12.12 4.51
N VAL A 118 -0.94 11.50 5.57
CA VAL A 118 -0.33 11.46 6.90
C VAL A 118 -0.16 10.01 7.30
N ILE A 119 1.09 9.58 7.52
CA ILE A 119 1.41 8.22 7.95
C ILE A 119 1.93 8.29 9.38
N ARG A 120 1.34 7.54 10.29
CA ARG A 120 1.80 7.39 11.66
C ARG A 120 2.48 6.04 11.83
N PHE A 121 3.70 6.07 12.28
CA PHE A 121 4.49 4.91 12.69
C PHE A 121 4.51 4.88 14.22
N PRO A 122 3.85 3.89 14.86
CA PRO A 122 3.78 3.80 16.31
C PRO A 122 5.18 3.57 16.91
N ALA A 123 5.41 4.13 18.11
CA ALA A 123 6.63 3.87 18.88
C ALA A 123 6.85 2.36 19.09
N HIS A 124 8.11 1.95 19.15
CA HIS A 124 8.54 0.57 19.40
C HIS A 124 8.06 -0.47 18.38
N THR A 125 7.52 -0.02 17.23
CA THR A 125 7.09 -0.90 16.14
C THR A 125 8.19 -0.99 15.11
N GLU A 126 8.55 -2.22 14.73
CA GLU A 126 9.47 -2.42 13.61
C GLU A 126 8.78 -2.00 12.31
N THR A 127 9.43 -1.08 11.61
CA THR A 127 8.90 -0.45 10.41
C THR A 127 9.78 -0.81 9.22
N GLN A 128 9.18 -1.45 8.24
CA GLN A 128 9.84 -1.84 7.00
C GLN A 128 8.96 -1.45 5.80
N TYR A 129 9.45 -0.56 4.97
CA TYR A 129 8.81 -0.26 3.70
C TYR A 129 9.83 0.27 2.69
N VAL A 130 9.45 0.15 1.44
CA VAL A 130 10.25 0.60 0.30
C VAL A 130 9.42 1.61 -0.49
N VAL A 131 10.03 2.70 -0.89
CA VAL A 131 9.40 3.72 -1.75
C VAL A 131 10.18 3.84 -3.04
N VAL A 132 9.50 3.61 -4.15
CA VAL A 132 10.02 3.89 -5.49
C VAL A 132 9.47 5.24 -5.94
N GLY A 133 10.36 6.19 -6.20
CA GLY A 133 10.04 7.46 -6.87
C GLY A 133 10.44 7.38 -8.34
N VAL A 134 9.49 7.60 -9.25
CA VAL A 134 9.71 7.52 -10.69
C VAL A 134 8.80 8.51 -11.41
N THR A 135 9.24 9.07 -12.54
CA THR A 135 8.36 9.89 -13.38
C THR A 135 7.47 9.03 -14.28
N SER A 136 6.29 9.53 -14.66
CA SER A 136 5.41 8.83 -15.62
C SER A 136 6.08 8.60 -16.96
N SER A 137 6.93 9.53 -17.38
CA SER A 137 7.73 9.46 -18.62
C SER A 137 8.76 8.34 -18.56
N GLU A 138 9.55 8.27 -17.48
CA GLU A 138 10.52 7.20 -17.26
C GLU A 138 9.82 5.84 -17.18
N LEU A 139 8.72 5.77 -16.43
CA LEU A 139 7.95 4.55 -16.31
C LEU A 139 7.36 4.07 -17.64
N ARG A 140 6.89 5.00 -18.49
CA ARG A 140 6.42 4.68 -19.84
C ARG A 140 7.52 4.06 -20.68
N SER A 141 8.72 4.63 -20.63
CA SER A 141 9.91 4.12 -21.33
C SER A 141 10.28 2.72 -20.83
N MET A 142 10.28 2.51 -19.51
CA MET A 142 10.61 1.22 -18.89
C MET A 142 9.61 0.11 -19.23
N LEU A 143 8.31 0.42 -19.21
CA LEU A 143 7.27 -0.58 -19.44
C LEU A 143 7.18 -1.02 -20.90
N GLY A 144 7.45 -0.14 -21.86
CA GLY A 144 7.45 -0.45 -23.30
C GLY A 144 6.16 -1.08 -23.83
N VAL A 145 4.99 -0.76 -23.23
CA VAL A 145 3.71 -1.40 -23.58
C VAL A 145 3.01 -0.65 -24.70
N ASP A 146 2.85 -1.29 -25.86
CA ASP A 146 2.20 -0.69 -27.04
C ASP A 146 0.71 -0.43 -26.85
N LYS A 147 0.02 -1.33 -26.15
CA LYS A 147 -1.44 -1.26 -25.93
C LYS A 147 -1.76 -1.36 -24.43
N PRO A 148 -1.48 -0.29 -23.65
CA PRO A 148 -1.77 -0.30 -22.22
C PRO A 148 -3.28 -0.32 -21.96
N ASN A 149 -3.70 -1.04 -20.90
CA ASN A 149 -5.05 -0.89 -20.38
C ASN A 149 -5.25 0.52 -19.81
N GLN A 150 -6.47 0.88 -19.44
CA GLN A 150 -6.77 2.24 -18.97
C GLN A 150 -6.00 2.62 -17.70
N VAL A 151 -5.70 1.68 -16.80
CA VAL A 151 -4.93 1.92 -15.57
C VAL A 151 -3.47 2.26 -15.91
N LEU A 152 -2.81 1.45 -16.72
CA LEU A 152 -1.43 1.73 -17.16
C LEU A 152 -1.36 3.02 -17.97
N LYS A 153 -2.35 3.28 -18.82
CA LYS A 153 -2.45 4.54 -19.56
C LYS A 153 -2.50 5.74 -18.61
N THR A 154 -3.32 5.67 -17.54
CA THR A 154 -3.41 6.75 -16.54
C THR A 154 -2.08 6.95 -15.83
N ILE A 155 -1.45 5.87 -15.36
CA ILE A 155 -0.16 5.93 -14.64
C ILE A 155 0.97 6.51 -15.50
N THR A 156 0.97 6.22 -16.78
CA THR A 156 2.00 6.69 -17.73
C THR A 156 1.66 8.00 -18.43
N THR A 157 0.57 8.67 -18.01
CA THR A 157 0.16 9.97 -18.56
C THR A 157 0.47 11.07 -17.55
N THR A 158 1.21 12.09 -17.99
CA THR A 158 1.53 13.27 -17.17
C THR A 158 0.27 14.05 -16.78
N GLY A 159 0.22 14.53 -15.53
CA GLY A 159 -0.86 15.37 -15.04
C GLY A 159 -2.14 14.64 -14.62
N ALA A 160 -2.13 13.30 -14.59
CA ALA A 160 -3.25 12.53 -14.05
C ALA A 160 -3.11 12.38 -12.53
N SER A 161 -4.18 12.70 -11.78
CA SER A 161 -4.27 12.43 -10.34
C SER A 161 -4.90 11.08 -10.08
N PHE A 162 -4.19 10.19 -9.38
CA PHE A 162 -4.69 8.85 -9.05
C PHE A 162 -4.09 8.29 -7.76
N LEU A 163 -4.81 7.32 -7.21
CA LEU A 163 -4.41 6.51 -6.07
C LEU A 163 -4.87 5.08 -6.32
N TYR A 164 -3.94 4.15 -6.36
CA TYR A 164 -4.23 2.72 -6.52
C TYR A 164 -3.64 1.94 -5.36
N PHE A 165 -4.38 0.94 -4.90
CA PHE A 165 -3.93 -0.04 -3.94
C PHE A 165 -3.92 -1.43 -4.54
N GLU A 166 -2.92 -2.23 -4.11
CA GLU A 166 -2.78 -3.63 -4.46
C GLU A 166 -2.28 -4.44 -3.27
N SER A 167 -2.70 -5.70 -3.23
CA SER A 167 -2.13 -6.68 -2.30
C SER A 167 -0.76 -7.17 -2.79
N MET A 168 0.10 -7.58 -1.86
CA MET A 168 1.32 -8.31 -2.18
C MET A 168 1.07 -9.82 -2.26
N ASN A 169 1.72 -10.47 -3.22
CA ASN A 169 1.86 -11.92 -3.24
C ASN A 169 3.17 -12.35 -2.56
N THR A 170 3.34 -13.64 -2.39
CA THR A 170 4.55 -14.23 -1.77
C THR A 170 5.83 -13.87 -2.52
N GLU A 171 5.79 -13.80 -3.85
CA GLU A 171 6.93 -13.44 -4.69
C GLU A 171 7.39 -12.01 -4.42
N THR A 172 6.43 -11.05 -4.39
CA THR A 172 6.70 -9.65 -4.05
C THR A 172 7.34 -9.52 -2.67
N GLN A 173 6.82 -10.26 -1.68
CA GLN A 173 7.38 -10.26 -0.32
C GLN A 173 8.81 -10.82 -0.28
N GLN A 174 9.10 -11.88 -1.04
CA GLN A 174 10.45 -12.45 -1.15
C GLN A 174 11.43 -11.48 -1.80
N ILE A 175 11.01 -10.78 -2.85
CA ILE A 175 11.84 -9.75 -3.49
C ILE A 175 12.20 -8.64 -2.49
N LEU A 176 11.23 -8.15 -1.70
CA LEU A 176 11.48 -7.14 -0.67
C LEU A 176 12.47 -7.63 0.40
N LYS A 177 12.35 -8.88 0.83
CA LYS A 177 13.31 -9.51 1.76
C LYS A 177 14.71 -9.58 1.13
N HIS A 178 14.81 -9.94 -0.13
CA HIS A 178 16.11 -9.96 -0.84
C HIS A 178 16.71 -8.56 -0.93
N ILE A 179 15.93 -7.53 -1.28
CA ILE A 179 16.42 -6.13 -1.31
C ILE A 179 16.96 -5.71 0.07
N ALA A 180 16.27 -6.06 1.16
CA ALA A 180 16.70 -5.73 2.51
C ALA A 180 18.00 -6.45 2.93
N ALA A 181 18.24 -7.65 2.39
CA ALA A 181 19.40 -8.49 2.71
C ALA A 181 20.64 -8.23 1.85
N ILE A 182 20.55 -7.36 0.81
CA ILE A 182 21.69 -7.09 -0.07
C ILE A 182 22.85 -6.46 0.70
N ASN A 183 24.01 -7.13 0.65
CA ASN A 183 25.25 -6.60 1.22
C ASN A 183 25.76 -5.43 0.38
N MET A 184 25.76 -4.25 0.94
CA MET A 184 26.07 -3.01 0.23
C MET A 184 27.55 -2.68 0.13
N ASN A 185 28.40 -3.52 0.71
CA ASN A 185 29.85 -3.43 0.51
C ASN A 185 30.31 -4.14 -0.78
N ASP A 186 29.39 -4.83 -1.46
CA ASP A 186 29.66 -5.44 -2.76
C ASP A 186 29.58 -4.37 -3.86
N ASP A 187 30.54 -4.33 -4.75
CA ASP A 187 30.66 -3.36 -5.84
C ASP A 187 29.46 -3.40 -6.80
N LEU A 188 28.82 -4.58 -6.95
CA LEU A 188 27.64 -4.77 -7.81
C LEU A 188 26.31 -4.62 -7.05
N SER A 189 26.35 -4.28 -5.78
CA SER A 189 25.15 -4.18 -4.93
C SER A 189 24.07 -3.25 -5.49
N ASN A 190 24.46 -2.08 -6.01
CA ASN A 190 23.52 -1.14 -6.61
C ASN A 190 22.86 -1.70 -7.90
N PHE A 191 23.63 -2.43 -8.72
CA PHE A 191 23.09 -3.12 -9.88
C PHE A 191 22.12 -4.22 -9.49
N LEU A 192 22.44 -5.02 -8.48
CA LEU A 192 21.55 -6.05 -7.97
C LEU A 192 20.24 -5.44 -7.42
N VAL A 193 20.32 -4.33 -6.67
CA VAL A 193 19.14 -3.60 -6.20
C VAL A 193 18.29 -3.15 -7.39
N GLN A 194 18.90 -2.61 -8.45
CA GLN A 194 18.18 -2.18 -9.66
C GLN A 194 17.42 -3.33 -10.32
N VAL A 195 18.05 -4.50 -10.48
CA VAL A 195 17.40 -5.71 -11.02
C VAL A 195 16.22 -6.12 -10.17
N LYS A 196 16.39 -6.13 -8.84
CA LYS A 196 15.30 -6.52 -7.90
C LYS A 196 14.14 -5.52 -7.88
N VAL A 197 14.42 -4.23 -8.03
CA VAL A 197 13.36 -3.23 -8.12
C VAL A 197 12.60 -3.35 -9.45
N GLN A 198 13.27 -3.63 -10.56
CA GLN A 198 12.59 -3.89 -11.84
C GLN A 198 11.69 -5.13 -11.76
N GLU A 199 12.15 -6.20 -11.12
CA GLU A 199 11.35 -7.40 -10.86
C GLU A 199 10.12 -7.08 -9.99
N LEU A 200 10.28 -6.26 -8.94
CA LEU A 200 9.20 -5.79 -8.08
C LEU A 200 8.14 -4.99 -8.87
N LEU A 201 8.58 -4.08 -9.72
CA LEU A 201 7.73 -3.28 -10.59
C LEU A 201 7.02 -4.13 -11.65
N TYR A 202 7.70 -5.15 -12.20
CA TYR A 202 7.08 -6.09 -13.12
C TYR A 202 5.87 -6.78 -12.49
N HIS A 203 5.99 -7.33 -11.27
CA HIS A 203 4.87 -7.99 -10.60
C HIS A 203 3.70 -7.03 -10.34
N LEU A 204 3.99 -5.81 -9.92
CA LEU A 204 2.98 -4.78 -9.71
C LEU A 204 2.26 -4.42 -11.01
N PHE A 205 3.01 -4.05 -12.06
CA PHE A 205 2.41 -3.59 -13.31
C PHE A 205 1.75 -4.72 -14.10
N HIS A 206 2.25 -5.95 -13.98
CA HIS A 206 1.57 -7.13 -14.50
C HIS A 206 0.19 -7.32 -13.83
N LYS A 207 0.08 -7.09 -12.52
CA LYS A 207 -1.21 -7.14 -11.81
C LYS A 207 -2.13 -6.00 -12.24
N LEU A 208 -1.63 -4.78 -12.29
CA LEU A 208 -2.39 -3.60 -12.74
C LEU A 208 -2.85 -3.71 -14.20
N SER A 209 -2.06 -4.35 -15.07
CA SER A 209 -2.45 -4.58 -16.47
C SER A 209 -3.65 -5.51 -16.63
N LYS A 210 -3.93 -6.35 -15.63
CA LYS A 210 -5.09 -7.27 -15.61
C LYS A 210 -6.35 -6.65 -15.00
N ARG A 211 -6.28 -5.43 -14.46
CA ARG A 211 -7.48 -4.75 -13.98
C ARG A 211 -8.45 -4.49 -15.13
N GLU A 212 -9.75 -4.61 -14.84
CA GLU A 212 -10.78 -4.30 -15.81
C GLU A 212 -10.64 -2.87 -16.36
N ASN A 213 -10.91 -2.71 -17.64
CA ASN A 213 -10.97 -1.39 -18.27
C ASN A 213 -12.23 -0.66 -17.82
N ILE A 214 -12.11 0.18 -16.79
CA ILE A 214 -13.15 1.10 -16.36
C ILE A 214 -12.73 2.53 -16.70
N SER A 215 -13.71 3.38 -16.98
CA SER A 215 -13.45 4.81 -17.17
C SER A 215 -12.77 5.38 -15.91
N GLN A 216 -11.62 6.00 -16.08
CA GLN A 216 -10.90 6.63 -14.99
C GLN A 216 -11.44 8.04 -14.75
N ARG A 217 -11.61 8.40 -13.48
CA ARG A 217 -11.92 9.76 -13.03
C ARG A 217 -10.71 10.35 -12.33
N ALA A 218 -10.53 11.65 -12.47
CA ALA A 218 -9.59 12.37 -11.63
C ALA A 218 -9.94 12.16 -10.15
N LEU A 219 -8.95 11.85 -9.34
CA LEU A 219 -9.10 11.67 -7.90
C LEU A 219 -8.61 12.93 -7.19
N TYR A 220 -9.48 13.57 -6.45
CA TYR A 220 -9.14 14.72 -5.61
C TYR A 220 -8.89 14.27 -4.17
N ASN A 221 -8.12 15.06 -3.40
CA ASN A 221 -7.84 14.76 -1.99
C ASN A 221 -9.11 14.46 -1.18
N VAL A 222 -10.14 15.30 -1.33
CA VAL A 222 -11.44 15.12 -0.65
C VAL A 222 -12.11 13.78 -1.03
N ASP A 223 -11.98 13.35 -2.28
CA ASP A 223 -12.53 12.05 -2.71
C ASP A 223 -11.73 10.89 -2.13
N ALA A 224 -10.41 11.01 -2.09
CA ALA A 224 -9.54 9.99 -1.47
C ALA A 224 -9.89 9.79 0.01
N GLU A 225 -10.07 10.87 0.77
CA GLU A 225 -10.48 10.84 2.17
C GLU A 225 -11.79 10.09 2.37
N LYS A 226 -12.81 10.43 1.57
CA LYS A 226 -14.13 9.78 1.59
C LYS A 226 -14.05 8.28 1.27
N LEU A 227 -13.18 7.89 0.35
CA LEU A 227 -12.95 6.46 0.05
C LEU A 227 -12.32 5.71 1.22
N PHE A 228 -11.41 6.35 1.96
CA PHE A 228 -10.85 5.76 3.17
C PHE A 228 -11.87 5.65 4.30
N GLU A 229 -12.73 6.64 4.46
CA GLU A 229 -13.85 6.57 5.41
C GLU A 229 -14.77 5.39 5.09
N VAL A 230 -15.17 5.22 3.82
CA VAL A 230 -15.96 4.05 3.38
C VAL A 230 -15.23 2.74 3.68
N ARG A 231 -13.93 2.66 3.38
CA ARG A 231 -13.13 1.48 3.70
C ARG A 231 -13.10 1.20 5.20
N ASN A 232 -12.95 2.23 6.04
CA ASN A 232 -12.95 2.08 7.50
C ASN A 232 -14.31 1.59 8.03
N ILE A 233 -15.42 2.08 7.47
CA ILE A 233 -16.76 1.60 7.82
C ILE A 233 -16.88 0.09 7.49
N ILE A 234 -16.42 -0.33 6.32
CA ILE A 234 -16.43 -1.76 5.92
C ILE A 234 -15.58 -2.61 6.86
N LEU A 235 -14.42 -2.10 7.29
CA LEU A 235 -13.50 -2.82 8.18
C LEU A 235 -13.97 -2.86 9.63
N SER A 236 -14.77 -1.89 10.05
CA SER A 236 -15.26 -1.82 11.45
C SER A 236 -16.34 -2.87 11.75
N ASP A 237 -17.03 -3.34 10.73
CA ASP A 237 -18.04 -4.42 10.86
C ASP A 237 -18.02 -5.31 9.62
N ILE A 238 -17.21 -6.35 9.69
CA ILE A 238 -17.12 -7.36 8.63
C ILE A 238 -18.19 -8.46 8.74
N GLY A 239 -19.03 -8.43 9.79
CA GLY A 239 -20.15 -9.34 9.99
C GLY A 239 -21.35 -8.99 9.11
N GLU A 240 -21.57 -7.71 8.82
CA GLU A 240 -22.70 -7.24 8.04
C GLU A 240 -22.31 -6.74 6.64
N PRO A 241 -23.08 -7.09 5.58
CA PRO A 241 -22.83 -6.61 4.23
C PRO A 241 -22.99 -5.08 4.13
N PRO A 242 -22.06 -4.37 3.49
CA PRO A 242 -22.16 -2.92 3.35
C PRO A 242 -23.37 -2.53 2.49
N TYR A 243 -24.21 -1.63 3.00
CA TYR A 243 -25.32 -1.07 2.26
C TYR A 243 -24.87 0.22 1.56
N ILE A 244 -24.72 0.14 0.24
CA ILE A 244 -24.09 1.21 -0.57
C ILE A 244 -24.81 2.56 -0.47
N PRO A 245 -26.15 2.67 -0.47
CA PRO A 245 -26.82 3.96 -0.27
C PRO A 245 -26.45 4.64 1.05
N THR A 246 -26.36 3.90 2.15
CA THR A 246 -25.90 4.44 3.44
C THR A 246 -24.46 4.92 3.37
N LEU A 247 -23.54 4.10 2.82
CA LEU A 247 -22.14 4.51 2.63
C LEU A 247 -22.03 5.81 1.82
N ALA A 248 -22.75 5.90 0.71
CA ALA A 248 -22.74 7.06 -0.17
C ALA A 248 -23.25 8.33 0.55
N THR A 249 -24.33 8.20 1.32
CA THR A 249 -24.90 9.29 2.13
C THR A 249 -23.93 9.73 3.22
N THR A 250 -23.32 8.79 3.95
CA THR A 250 -22.38 9.09 5.04
C THR A 250 -21.22 9.94 4.55
N VAL A 251 -20.64 9.60 3.38
CA VAL A 251 -19.50 10.35 2.85
C VAL A 251 -19.89 11.49 1.89
N GLY A 252 -21.17 11.76 1.69
CA GLY A 252 -21.66 12.83 0.81
C GLY A 252 -21.19 12.63 -0.64
N MET A 253 -21.34 11.42 -1.18
CA MET A 253 -21.09 11.07 -2.59
C MET A 253 -22.35 10.50 -3.22
N SER A 254 -22.51 10.63 -4.56
CA SER A 254 -23.47 9.80 -5.27
C SER A 254 -23.00 8.34 -5.31
N GLU A 255 -23.93 7.39 -5.26
CA GLU A 255 -23.59 5.96 -5.33
C GLU A 255 -22.74 5.61 -6.56
N THR A 256 -23.07 6.20 -7.72
CA THR A 256 -22.33 5.96 -8.96
C THR A 256 -20.89 6.44 -8.85
N LYS A 257 -20.64 7.63 -8.30
CA LYS A 257 -19.29 8.17 -8.07
C LYS A 257 -18.55 7.30 -7.09
N LEU A 258 -19.18 6.92 -5.96
CA LEU A 258 -18.57 6.05 -4.95
C LEU A 258 -18.17 4.70 -5.52
N LYS A 259 -19.07 3.98 -6.19
CA LYS A 259 -18.80 2.66 -6.81
C LYS A 259 -17.63 2.74 -7.80
N GLN A 260 -17.61 3.77 -8.64
CA GLN A 260 -16.56 3.95 -9.65
C GLN A 260 -15.20 4.25 -9.03
N LEU A 261 -15.11 5.25 -8.15
CA LEU A 261 -13.87 5.65 -7.52
C LEU A 261 -13.34 4.56 -6.58
N PHE A 262 -14.20 3.86 -5.84
CA PHE A 262 -13.80 2.75 -4.98
C PHE A 262 -13.17 1.62 -5.81
N LYS A 263 -13.83 1.18 -6.90
CA LYS A 263 -13.28 0.16 -7.80
C LYS A 263 -11.99 0.62 -8.48
N GLN A 264 -11.91 1.89 -8.87
CA GLN A 264 -10.69 2.48 -9.44
C GLN A 264 -9.52 2.42 -8.45
N THR A 265 -9.74 2.82 -7.21
CA THR A 265 -8.70 2.95 -6.17
C THR A 265 -8.31 1.58 -5.60
N PHE A 266 -9.26 0.76 -5.20
CA PHE A 266 -9.01 -0.52 -4.52
C PHE A 266 -9.02 -1.75 -5.45
N GLY A 267 -9.30 -1.55 -6.74
CA GLY A 267 -9.26 -2.62 -7.77
C GLY A 267 -10.48 -3.52 -7.80
N ASP A 268 -11.41 -3.38 -6.86
CA ASP A 268 -12.57 -4.25 -6.74
C ASP A 268 -13.86 -3.47 -6.39
N THR A 269 -15.00 -4.09 -6.61
CA THR A 269 -16.28 -3.53 -6.14
C THR A 269 -16.33 -3.52 -4.62
N ILE A 270 -17.10 -2.60 -4.01
CA ILE A 270 -17.29 -2.52 -2.55
C ILE A 270 -17.68 -3.88 -1.96
N TYR A 271 -18.59 -4.60 -2.60
CA TYR A 271 -19.05 -5.90 -2.12
C TYR A 271 -17.96 -6.99 -2.23
N ASN A 272 -17.24 -7.07 -3.33
CA ASN A 272 -16.16 -8.04 -3.51
C ASN A 272 -15.00 -7.76 -2.54
N TYR A 273 -14.66 -6.48 -2.35
CA TYR A 273 -13.67 -6.03 -1.37
C TYR A 273 -14.05 -6.48 0.05
N TYR A 274 -15.31 -6.26 0.46
CA TYR A 274 -15.85 -6.73 1.72
C TYR A 274 -15.74 -8.26 1.86
N GLN A 275 -16.15 -9.02 0.84
CA GLN A 275 -16.07 -10.48 0.88
C GLN A 275 -14.64 -10.99 1.00
N LYS A 276 -13.70 -10.33 0.34
CA LYS A 276 -12.29 -10.69 0.39
C LYS A 276 -11.73 -10.50 1.80
N ILE A 277 -11.99 -9.37 2.44
CA ILE A 277 -11.57 -9.10 3.82
C ILE A 277 -12.16 -10.13 4.79
N ARG A 278 -13.43 -10.48 4.63
CA ARG A 278 -14.05 -11.54 5.45
C ARG A 278 -13.31 -12.88 5.30
N MET A 279 -12.89 -13.22 4.09
CA MET A 279 -12.15 -14.46 3.86
C MET A 279 -10.71 -14.40 4.41
N GLU A 280 -10.09 -13.23 4.41
CA GLU A 280 -8.78 -13.04 5.07
C GLU A 280 -8.89 -13.20 6.58
N GLU A 281 -9.89 -12.60 7.20
CA GLU A 281 -10.15 -12.77 8.63
C GLU A 281 -10.52 -14.24 8.95
N ALA A 282 -11.31 -14.90 8.10
CA ALA A 282 -11.58 -16.32 8.24
C ALA A 282 -10.30 -17.15 8.23
N ALA A 283 -9.40 -16.89 7.30
CA ALA A 283 -8.12 -17.59 7.19
C ALA A 283 -7.24 -17.37 8.43
N PHE A 284 -7.24 -16.15 8.96
CA PHE A 284 -6.54 -15.81 10.20
C PHE A 284 -7.11 -16.57 11.40
N LEU A 285 -8.42 -16.51 11.62
CA LEU A 285 -9.09 -17.18 12.75
C LEU A 285 -8.96 -18.72 12.68
N LEU A 286 -9.03 -19.30 11.47
CA LEU A 286 -8.87 -20.74 11.26
C LEU A 286 -7.46 -21.25 11.59
N LYS A 287 -6.46 -20.39 11.64
CA LYS A 287 -5.08 -20.71 12.04
C LYS A 287 -4.84 -20.52 13.54
N GLN A 288 -5.74 -19.86 14.23
CA GLN A 288 -5.65 -19.74 15.69
C GLN A 288 -6.22 -21.01 16.36
N SER A 289 -5.50 -21.51 17.37
CA SER A 289 -6.00 -22.61 18.21
C SER A 289 -7.24 -22.14 18.97
N GLY A 290 -8.35 -22.88 18.86
CA GLY A 290 -9.56 -22.65 19.65
C GLY A 290 -10.81 -22.30 18.84
N TYR A 291 -10.72 -22.05 17.54
CA TYR A 291 -11.88 -21.79 16.69
C TYR A 291 -12.25 -22.97 15.80
N SER A 292 -13.48 -23.45 15.89
CA SER A 292 -14.05 -24.37 14.91
C SER A 292 -14.44 -23.64 13.61
N VAL A 293 -14.55 -24.38 12.50
CA VAL A 293 -15.02 -23.83 11.21
C VAL A 293 -16.39 -23.18 11.34
N SER A 294 -17.27 -23.73 12.17
CA SER A 294 -18.62 -23.19 12.39
C SER A 294 -18.60 -21.88 13.17
N GLU A 295 -17.79 -21.81 14.22
CA GLU A 295 -17.63 -20.59 15.02
C GLU A 295 -17.07 -19.44 14.17
N VAL A 296 -16.04 -19.71 13.34
CA VAL A 296 -15.52 -18.71 12.40
C VAL A 296 -16.59 -18.25 11.42
N GLY A 297 -17.35 -19.18 10.84
CA GLY A 297 -18.44 -18.82 9.91
C GLY A 297 -19.49 -17.91 10.56
N TYR A 298 -19.96 -18.27 11.77
CA TYR A 298 -20.95 -17.46 12.50
C TYR A 298 -20.39 -16.12 12.99
N HIS A 299 -19.14 -16.10 13.48
CA HIS A 299 -18.47 -14.87 13.88
C HIS A 299 -18.39 -13.86 12.74
N LEU A 300 -18.17 -14.34 11.52
CA LEU A 300 -18.15 -13.51 10.33
C LEU A 300 -19.53 -13.22 9.72
N GLY A 301 -20.64 -13.52 10.43
CA GLY A 301 -22.00 -13.20 10.00
C GLY A 301 -22.57 -14.12 8.89
N PHE A 302 -22.02 -15.32 8.71
CA PHE A 302 -22.62 -16.30 7.78
C PHE A 302 -23.74 -17.09 8.47
N SER A 303 -24.98 -16.91 8.02
CA SER A 303 -26.11 -17.75 8.44
C SER A 303 -26.06 -19.14 7.79
N ASN A 304 -25.35 -19.30 6.66
CA ASN A 304 -25.22 -20.57 5.93
C ASN A 304 -23.75 -20.97 5.79
N LEU A 305 -23.34 -21.98 6.59
CA LEU A 305 -21.96 -22.47 6.61
C LEU A 305 -21.53 -23.16 5.30
N SER A 306 -22.45 -23.69 4.51
CA SER A 306 -22.14 -24.23 3.17
C SER A 306 -21.77 -23.09 2.21
N HIS A 307 -22.44 -21.94 2.33
CA HIS A 307 -22.05 -20.74 1.56
C HIS A 307 -20.68 -20.22 1.99
N PHE A 308 -20.41 -20.13 3.29
CA PHE A 308 -19.09 -19.80 3.83
C PHE A 308 -18.01 -20.72 3.25
N SER A 309 -18.19 -22.04 3.35
CA SER A 309 -17.20 -23.02 2.88
C SER A 309 -16.91 -22.91 1.38
N ARG A 310 -17.93 -22.70 0.56
CA ARG A 310 -17.75 -22.50 -0.88
C ARG A 310 -17.00 -21.20 -1.21
N LEU A 311 -17.34 -20.11 -0.52
CA LEU A 311 -16.70 -18.83 -0.72
C LEU A 311 -15.22 -18.87 -0.28
N PHE A 312 -14.95 -19.49 0.87
CA PHE A 312 -13.58 -19.71 1.37
C PHE A 312 -12.76 -20.56 0.38
N GLN A 313 -13.31 -21.66 -0.10
CA GLN A 313 -12.64 -22.52 -1.07
C GLN A 313 -12.36 -21.79 -2.39
N LYS A 314 -13.26 -20.91 -2.84
CA LYS A 314 -13.03 -20.06 -4.01
C LYS A 314 -11.84 -19.11 -3.83
N HIS A 315 -11.63 -18.58 -2.61
CA HIS A 315 -10.55 -17.63 -2.31
C HIS A 315 -9.20 -18.32 -2.02
N TYR A 316 -9.22 -19.46 -1.32
CA TYR A 316 -8.00 -20.12 -0.84
C TYR A 316 -7.69 -21.48 -1.52
N GLY A 317 -8.50 -21.91 -2.45
CA GLY A 317 -8.30 -23.17 -3.18
C GLY A 317 -8.55 -24.44 -2.34
N SER A 318 -8.81 -24.31 -1.03
CA SER A 318 -9.07 -25.42 -0.11
C SER A 318 -10.25 -25.13 0.81
N THR A 319 -10.90 -26.19 1.31
CA THR A 319 -12.01 -26.00 2.27
C THR A 319 -11.50 -25.45 3.60
N PRO A 320 -12.32 -24.71 4.38
CA PRO A 320 -11.92 -24.20 5.70
C PRO A 320 -11.35 -25.28 6.62
N LYS A 321 -11.97 -26.48 6.65
CA LYS A 321 -11.50 -27.62 7.46
C LYS A 321 -10.11 -28.10 7.06
N LYS A 322 -9.84 -28.21 5.74
CA LYS A 322 -8.51 -28.60 5.26
C LYS A 322 -7.49 -27.51 5.55
N TYR A 323 -7.88 -26.25 5.37
CA TYR A 323 -7.01 -25.09 5.62
C TYR A 323 -6.61 -24.98 7.11
N SER A 324 -7.52 -25.20 8.05
CA SER A 324 -7.23 -25.16 9.48
C SER A 324 -6.30 -26.28 9.96
N SER A 325 -6.29 -27.42 9.26
CA SER A 325 -5.44 -28.60 9.60
C SER A 325 -4.08 -28.61 8.89
N THR A 326 -3.82 -27.67 7.98
CA THR A 326 -2.49 -27.53 7.34
C THR A 326 -1.59 -26.70 8.25
N GLU A 327 -0.43 -27.20 8.66
CA GLU A 327 0.58 -26.47 9.43
C GLU A 327 1.18 -25.28 8.69
#